data_90756bdd2a26eaddf4625fe4ab20823b
#
_entry.id   90756bdd2a26eaddf4625fe4ab20823b
#
_cell.length_a   1.000
_cell.length_b   1.000
_cell.length_c   1.000
_cell.angle_alpha   90.00
_cell.angle_beta   90.00
_cell.angle_gamma   90.00
#
_symmetry.space_group_name_H-M   'P 1'
#
loop_
_entity.id
_entity.type
_entity.pdbx_description
1 polymer ?
#
loop_
_entity_poly.entity_id
_entity_poly.type
_entity_poly.pdbx_seq_one_letter_code
_entity_poly.pdbx_strand_id
1 'polypeptide(L)'
;VIKEASMAMNRRTFLQAAGLGVVGAGVGMTRTGWPFHQSDLPTIQPSYGDIENIQILGYNDMSFPPGSGRTGNWDQTYEFRVLDTPRGRFAYCGNGGNGWSIVDVSNPRKMHVVHRHPHSTLPDNTQYIDIKGGNILVVKRNRSLENWDVSNPSAPTFLGSFTPPDIHPTANAPFHGLWVHEDRRGRFAFAACAIEGFTDMILLCVDINDPRSPKEVSRFWYPGMGPGETPTWPSTGLPDRGLPAPTVQCHDMTAYGDRCFAAWRDKGVIILDISDITNLKMVGEINWADGRPNFPSLPGQTHSVGIVVPRDGGPPDTIVATDELGQCPFGYPHILDISDETLPREISGFKLPLNLHGNCPPDRPGRRMGVHDVERLIKGNIVWSAWEEGGFWGIDISDVHYPKWVAYYVPPVRSDSPANSRSGHADDVFVMDDGTIFGSSSDQGAGGLWAMRFARGLRGTVAWNADETDVIVTRIS
;
A
#
# COMPACT_ATOMS: atom_id res chain seq x y z
N VAL A 1 12.22 55.48 -17.72
CA VAL A 1 11.02 54.67 -17.43
C VAL A 1 11.20 53.36 -18.16
N ILE A 2 11.75 52.37 -17.47
CA ILE A 2 11.95 50.99 -17.99
C ILE A 2 10.74 50.19 -17.48
N LYS A 3 9.92 49.68 -18.40
CA LYS A 3 8.86 48.73 -18.10
C LYS A 3 9.49 47.35 -17.99
N GLU A 4 9.47 46.77 -16.81
CA GLU A 4 9.71 45.34 -16.61
C GLU A 4 8.54 44.55 -17.22
N ALA A 5 8.82 43.78 -18.26
CA ALA A 5 7.93 42.77 -18.79
C ALA A 5 8.21 41.45 -18.05
N SER A 6 7.34 41.11 -17.09
CA SER A 6 7.28 39.81 -16.48
C SER A 6 6.82 38.80 -17.53
N MET A 7 7.74 38.02 -18.10
CA MET A 7 7.40 36.84 -18.89
C MET A 7 7.17 35.66 -17.92
N ALA A 8 5.91 35.33 -17.70
CA ALA A 8 5.56 34.04 -17.13
C ALA A 8 5.91 32.95 -18.15
N MET A 9 7.01 32.26 -17.93
CA MET A 9 7.39 31.11 -18.72
C MET A 9 6.47 29.92 -18.37
N ASN A 10 5.75 29.44 -19.38
CA ASN A 10 4.89 28.28 -19.26
C ASN A 10 5.75 27.01 -19.05
N ARG A 11 5.28 26.08 -18.24
CA ARG A 11 5.94 24.80 -17.91
C ARG A 11 6.47 24.03 -19.14
N ARG A 12 5.79 24.09 -20.27
CA ARG A 12 6.23 23.46 -21.53
C ARG A 12 7.53 24.01 -22.07
N THR A 13 7.79 25.29 -21.94
CA THR A 13 9.00 25.95 -22.47
C THR A 13 10.23 25.63 -21.64
N PHE A 14 10.07 25.40 -20.33
CA PHE A 14 11.17 25.04 -19.43
C PHE A 14 11.70 23.61 -19.73
N LEU A 15 10.82 22.67 -20.05
CA LEU A 15 11.20 21.28 -20.35
C LEU A 15 11.88 21.14 -21.73
N GLN A 16 11.60 22.03 -22.68
CA GLN A 16 12.26 22.04 -23.98
C GLN A 16 13.65 22.70 -23.96
N ALA A 17 13.90 23.60 -23.01
CA ALA A 17 15.20 24.28 -22.88
C ALA A 17 16.27 23.41 -22.17
N ALA A 18 15.88 22.40 -21.40
CA ALA A 18 16.79 21.49 -20.70
C ALA A 18 17.36 20.35 -21.59
N GLY A 19 16.91 20.25 -22.84
CA GLY A 19 17.26 19.16 -23.76
C GLY A 19 18.37 19.44 -24.78
N LEU A 20 18.99 20.63 -24.81
CA LEU A 20 20.00 20.96 -25.81
C LEU A 20 21.26 21.57 -25.18
N GLY A 21 22.30 20.77 -25.09
CA GLY A 21 23.68 21.25 -25.06
C GLY A 21 24.51 20.83 -23.85
N VAL A 22 25.32 19.82 -24.01
CA VAL A 22 26.78 19.89 -23.85
C VAL A 22 27.41 18.62 -24.47
N VAL A 23 28.09 18.82 -25.57
CA VAL A 23 29.14 17.89 -26.04
C VAL A 23 30.47 18.48 -25.57
N GLY A 24 31.21 17.72 -24.76
CA GLY A 24 32.64 17.99 -24.61
C GLY A 24 33.19 17.86 -23.20
N ALA A 25 34.12 16.95 -23.08
CA ALA A 25 35.13 16.72 -22.04
C ALA A 25 34.79 15.62 -21.02
N GLY A 26 35.51 14.50 -21.16
CA GLY A 26 35.44 13.35 -20.29
C GLY A 26 35.89 13.68 -18.86
N VAL A 27 34.94 13.63 -17.97
CA VAL A 27 35.14 13.36 -16.55
C VAL A 27 34.15 12.22 -16.25
N GLY A 28 34.64 11.16 -15.64
CA GLY A 28 33.83 10.01 -15.31
C GLY A 28 32.60 10.43 -14.54
N MET A 29 31.46 10.52 -15.22
CA MET A 29 30.17 10.62 -14.54
C MET A 29 29.90 9.27 -13.90
N THR A 30 30.17 9.14 -12.62
CA THR A 30 29.46 8.20 -11.79
C THR A 30 27.98 8.46 -12.04
N ARG A 31 27.23 7.46 -12.49
CA ARG A 31 25.78 7.51 -12.65
C ARG A 31 25.15 7.79 -11.31
N THR A 32 25.08 9.06 -10.93
CA THR A 32 24.26 9.50 -9.82
C THR A 32 22.83 9.51 -10.35
N GLY A 33 22.05 8.56 -9.88
CA GLY A 33 20.60 8.63 -9.99
C GLY A 33 20.10 10.00 -9.55
N TRP A 34 18.83 10.29 -9.81
CA TRP A 34 18.10 11.53 -9.50
C TRP A 34 18.66 12.24 -8.27
N PRO A 35 18.67 13.59 -8.25
CA PRO A 35 19.22 14.32 -7.15
C PRO A 35 18.33 14.19 -5.91
N PHE A 36 18.42 13.04 -5.25
CA PHE A 36 18.14 13.02 -3.84
C PHE A 36 19.22 13.90 -3.21
N HIS A 37 18.86 15.12 -2.85
CA HIS A 37 19.74 15.89 -2.00
C HIS A 37 19.89 15.10 -0.70
N GLN A 38 21.09 14.67 -0.39
CA GLN A 38 21.41 13.92 0.83
C GLN A 38 20.99 14.68 2.11
N SER A 39 20.77 16.00 1.99
CA SER A 39 20.23 16.87 3.03
C SER A 39 18.74 16.64 3.31
N ASP A 40 17.99 15.99 2.41
CA ASP A 40 16.54 15.78 2.55
C ASP A 40 16.21 14.40 3.12
N LEU A 41 17.20 13.53 3.27
CA LEU A 41 17.06 12.25 3.93
C LEU A 41 16.97 12.44 5.45
N PRO A 42 16.16 11.65 6.17
CA PRO A 42 16.23 11.64 7.61
C PRO A 42 17.66 11.32 8.04
N THR A 43 18.26 12.20 8.82
CA THR A 43 19.63 12.03 9.34
C THR A 43 19.69 10.95 10.41
N ILE A 44 18.55 10.52 10.91
CA ILE A 44 18.39 9.55 11.99
C ILE A 44 17.57 8.37 11.46
N GLN A 45 18.10 7.16 11.63
CA GLN A 45 17.30 5.94 11.51
C GLN A 45 16.60 5.75 12.85
N PRO A 46 15.26 5.86 12.93
CA PRO A 46 14.55 5.66 14.18
C PRO A 46 14.74 4.26 14.75
N SER A 47 14.75 4.17 16.06
CA SER A 47 14.73 2.91 16.80
C SER A 47 13.31 2.48 17.12
N TYR A 48 13.13 1.23 17.47
CA TYR A 48 11.84 0.73 17.97
C TYR A 48 11.38 1.55 19.18
N GLY A 49 10.13 1.99 19.15
CA GLY A 49 9.54 2.86 20.14
C GLY A 49 9.71 4.35 19.85
N ASP A 50 10.52 4.76 18.87
CA ASP A 50 10.67 6.18 18.57
C ASP A 50 9.43 6.78 17.91
N ILE A 51 9.11 8.03 18.33
CA ILE A 51 7.95 8.76 17.83
C ILE A 51 8.30 10.25 17.68
N GLU A 52 7.90 10.81 16.51
CA GLU A 52 8.02 12.24 16.27
C GLU A 52 6.81 12.79 15.51
N ASN A 53 6.25 13.88 16.00
CA ASN A 53 5.07 14.56 15.46
C ASN A 53 3.81 13.66 15.32
N ILE A 54 3.75 12.58 16.07
CA ILE A 54 2.58 11.71 16.18
C ILE A 54 2.13 11.60 17.63
N GLN A 55 0.84 11.68 17.85
CA GLN A 55 0.19 11.32 19.10
C GLN A 55 -0.47 9.94 18.94
N ILE A 56 -0.10 8.98 19.76
CA ILE A 56 -0.83 7.73 19.90
C ILE A 56 -2.14 8.02 20.61
N LEU A 57 -3.24 7.65 20.00
CA LEU A 57 -4.60 7.77 20.57
C LEU A 57 -5.02 6.48 21.27
N GLY A 58 -4.59 5.32 20.72
CA GLY A 58 -4.85 4.02 21.29
C GLY A 58 -4.28 2.89 20.45
N TYR A 59 -4.38 1.71 21.02
CA TYR A 59 -3.94 0.46 20.41
C TYR A 59 -4.91 -0.66 20.78
N ASN A 60 -5.09 -1.64 19.91
CA ASN A 60 -5.79 -2.88 20.18
C ASN A 60 -5.02 -4.04 19.54
N ASP A 61 -4.57 -4.97 20.35
CA ASP A 61 -3.81 -6.15 19.94
C ASP A 61 -4.64 -7.24 19.25
N MET A 62 -5.96 -7.00 19.10
CA MET A 62 -6.90 -7.93 18.50
C MET A 62 -6.99 -9.28 19.21
N SER A 63 -6.30 -9.47 20.32
CA SER A 63 -6.26 -10.73 21.08
C SER A 63 -7.63 -11.10 21.68
N PHE A 64 -7.77 -12.35 22.08
CA PHE A 64 -8.95 -12.78 22.84
C PHE A 64 -8.84 -12.29 24.28
N PRO A 65 -9.99 -11.93 24.90
CA PRO A 65 -9.99 -11.58 26.32
C PRO A 65 -9.33 -12.68 27.18
N PRO A 66 -8.53 -12.30 28.18
CA PRO A 66 -7.95 -13.24 29.11
C PRO A 66 -9.02 -14.16 29.71
N GLY A 67 -8.75 -15.46 29.80
CA GLY A 67 -9.68 -16.45 30.34
C GLY A 67 -10.77 -16.93 29.38
N SER A 68 -10.80 -16.48 28.13
CA SER A 68 -11.75 -16.96 27.12
C SER A 68 -11.56 -18.41 26.73
N GLY A 69 -10.42 -19.03 27.10
CA GLY A 69 -10.02 -20.38 26.66
C GLY A 69 -9.70 -20.48 25.16
N ARG A 70 -9.69 -19.36 24.47
CA ARG A 70 -9.33 -19.28 23.04
C ARG A 70 -7.89 -18.80 22.93
N THR A 71 -7.15 -19.46 22.05
CA THR A 71 -5.79 -19.08 21.66
C THR A 71 -5.79 -18.83 20.18
N GLY A 72 -4.98 -17.91 19.70
CA GLY A 72 -4.81 -17.62 18.29
C GLY A 72 -4.24 -16.22 18.11
N ASN A 73 -3.41 -16.07 17.10
CA ASN A 73 -2.75 -14.80 16.78
C ASN A 73 -3.70 -13.94 15.92
N TRP A 74 -4.78 -13.45 16.50
CA TRP A 74 -5.67 -12.50 15.85
C TRP A 74 -5.05 -11.12 15.71
N ASP A 75 -3.91 -10.91 16.33
CA ASP A 75 -3.06 -9.74 16.25
C ASP A 75 -2.52 -9.47 14.84
N GLN A 76 -2.40 -10.49 13.98
CA GLN A 76 -2.04 -10.27 12.58
C GLN A 76 -3.14 -9.49 11.86
N THR A 77 -2.95 -8.18 11.75
CA THR A 77 -3.84 -7.30 10.99
C THR A 77 -3.11 -6.79 9.78
N TYR A 78 -3.58 -7.20 8.61
CA TYR A 78 -3.06 -6.80 7.30
C TYR A 78 -3.83 -5.57 6.79
N GLU A 79 -4.36 -5.65 5.58
CA GLU A 79 -5.22 -4.60 5.02
C GLU A 79 -6.48 -4.41 5.85
N PHE A 80 -6.88 -3.16 5.99
CA PHE A 80 -8.10 -2.80 6.70
C PHE A 80 -8.74 -1.56 6.10
N ARG A 81 -10.03 -1.35 6.41
CA ARG A 81 -10.75 -0.12 6.04
C ARG A 81 -11.53 0.39 7.24
N VAL A 82 -11.64 1.70 7.35
CA VAL A 82 -12.41 2.34 8.42
C VAL A 82 -13.59 3.09 7.82
N LEU A 83 -14.77 2.90 8.41
CA LEU A 83 -16.00 3.52 7.96
C LEU A 83 -16.77 4.16 9.13
N ASP A 84 -17.21 5.39 8.92
CA ASP A 84 -18.22 6.03 9.79
C ASP A 84 -19.60 5.53 9.38
N THR A 85 -20.34 5.02 10.36
CA THR A 85 -21.71 4.54 10.19
C THR A 85 -22.65 5.21 11.18
N PRO A 86 -23.97 5.14 11.01
CA PRO A 86 -24.91 5.64 12.01
C PRO A 86 -24.77 4.96 13.40
N ARG A 87 -24.10 3.80 13.48
CA ARG A 87 -23.86 3.05 14.72
C ARG A 87 -22.54 3.38 15.40
N GLY A 88 -21.65 4.11 14.73
CA GLY A 88 -20.31 4.44 15.18
C GLY A 88 -19.27 4.26 14.07
N ARG A 89 -18.01 4.37 14.44
CA ARG A 89 -16.86 4.16 13.54
C ARG A 89 -16.32 2.75 13.72
N PHE A 90 -16.18 2.02 12.63
CA PHE A 90 -15.72 0.64 12.65
C PHE A 90 -14.55 0.43 11.70
N ALA A 91 -13.54 -0.31 12.18
CA ALA A 91 -12.48 -0.84 11.35
C ALA A 91 -12.80 -2.29 10.97
N TYR A 92 -12.71 -2.59 9.69
CA TYR A 92 -12.86 -3.92 9.10
C TYR A 92 -11.47 -4.41 8.76
N CYS A 93 -11.05 -5.53 9.34
CA CYS A 93 -9.65 -5.97 9.35
C CYS A 93 -9.50 -7.37 8.77
N GLY A 94 -8.58 -7.53 7.82
CA GLY A 94 -8.11 -8.85 7.39
C GLY A 94 -7.07 -9.39 8.39
N ASN A 95 -7.30 -10.58 8.93
CA ASN A 95 -6.46 -11.20 9.96
C ASN A 95 -5.72 -12.45 9.45
N GLY A 96 -5.31 -12.44 8.19
CA GLY A 96 -4.53 -13.49 7.58
C GLY A 96 -5.19 -14.88 7.71
N GLY A 97 -4.43 -15.85 8.17
CA GLY A 97 -4.88 -17.23 8.38
C GLY A 97 -5.95 -17.39 9.47
N ASN A 98 -6.23 -16.37 10.27
CA ASN A 98 -7.25 -16.42 11.31
C ASN A 98 -8.65 -16.05 10.82
N GLY A 99 -8.75 -15.29 9.72
CA GLY A 99 -10.02 -14.83 9.16
C GLY A 99 -10.10 -13.32 9.05
N TRP A 100 -11.20 -12.74 9.49
CA TRP A 100 -11.40 -11.29 9.52
C TRP A 100 -12.19 -10.85 10.75
N SER A 101 -12.09 -9.57 11.08
CA SER A 101 -12.72 -9.02 12.27
C SER A 101 -13.27 -7.62 12.04
N ILE A 102 -14.17 -7.19 12.94
CA ILE A 102 -14.66 -5.81 13.01
C ILE A 102 -14.35 -5.27 14.39
N VAL A 103 -13.75 -4.09 14.42
CA VAL A 103 -13.35 -3.38 15.64
C VAL A 103 -14.17 -2.10 15.74
N ASP A 104 -14.82 -1.86 16.89
CA ASP A 104 -15.35 -0.55 17.20
C ASP A 104 -14.20 0.39 17.54
N VAL A 105 -14.01 1.41 16.74
CA VAL A 105 -12.98 2.44 16.86
C VAL A 105 -13.59 3.83 17.08
N SER A 106 -14.87 3.91 17.44
CA SER A 106 -15.58 5.17 17.74
C SER A 106 -14.87 5.98 18.83
N ASN A 107 -14.30 5.28 19.81
CA ASN A 107 -13.38 5.86 20.77
C ASN A 107 -11.99 5.24 20.59
N PRO A 108 -11.06 5.94 19.96
CA PRO A 108 -9.72 5.39 19.69
C PRO A 108 -8.96 4.93 20.94
N ARG A 109 -9.30 5.47 22.12
CA ARG A 109 -8.70 5.06 23.42
C ARG A 109 -9.30 3.79 24.01
N LYS A 110 -10.39 3.28 23.43
CA LYS A 110 -11.16 2.13 23.93
C LYS A 110 -11.61 1.25 22.76
N MET A 111 -10.73 1.07 21.81
CA MET A 111 -11.00 0.19 20.66
C MET A 111 -11.27 -1.24 21.15
N HIS A 112 -12.28 -1.90 20.60
CA HIS A 112 -12.60 -3.27 20.97
C HIS A 112 -13.22 -4.05 19.82
N VAL A 113 -12.90 -5.33 19.74
CA VAL A 113 -13.41 -6.21 18.69
C VAL A 113 -14.88 -6.54 18.96
N VAL A 114 -15.74 -6.21 17.99
CA VAL A 114 -17.19 -6.49 18.07
C VAL A 114 -17.61 -7.73 17.30
N HIS A 115 -16.77 -8.17 16.34
CA HIS A 115 -17.00 -9.39 15.58
C HIS A 115 -15.68 -10.03 15.16
N ARG A 116 -15.66 -11.38 15.17
CA ARG A 116 -14.61 -12.21 14.56
C ARG A 116 -15.24 -13.26 13.69
N HIS A 117 -14.78 -13.36 12.47
CA HIS A 117 -15.17 -14.41 11.56
C HIS A 117 -13.96 -15.33 11.30
N PRO A 118 -13.85 -16.46 11.99
CA PRO A 118 -12.73 -17.37 11.82
C PRO A 118 -12.83 -18.12 10.49
N HIS A 119 -11.69 -18.49 9.92
CA HIS A 119 -11.67 -19.47 8.84
C HIS A 119 -12.14 -20.83 9.34
N SER A 120 -12.93 -21.52 8.52
CA SER A 120 -13.45 -22.85 8.86
C SER A 120 -12.46 -23.96 8.57
N THR A 121 -11.52 -23.74 7.65
CA THR A 121 -10.52 -24.72 7.21
C THR A 121 -9.22 -24.04 6.80
N LEU A 122 -8.08 -24.64 7.17
CA LEU A 122 -6.77 -24.26 6.62
C LEU A 122 -6.49 -25.08 5.33
N PRO A 123 -5.76 -24.53 4.35
CA PRO A 123 -5.18 -23.19 4.33
C PRO A 123 -6.16 -22.16 3.75
N ASP A 124 -6.56 -21.20 4.54
CA ASP A 124 -7.30 -20.04 4.04
C ASP A 124 -6.66 -18.76 4.60
N ASN A 125 -6.78 -17.65 3.88
CA ASN A 125 -6.11 -16.41 4.22
C ASN A 125 -6.93 -15.20 3.78
N THR A 126 -7.24 -14.32 4.71
CA THR A 126 -7.85 -13.01 4.45
C THR A 126 -6.85 -11.93 4.80
N GLN A 127 -6.08 -11.47 3.82
CA GLN A 127 -5.22 -10.30 3.94
C GLN A 127 -5.95 -9.04 3.49
N TYR A 128 -6.74 -9.13 2.42
CA TYR A 128 -7.42 -8.00 1.81
C TYR A 128 -8.91 -8.01 2.09
N ILE A 129 -9.42 -6.83 2.37
CA ILE A 129 -10.81 -6.56 2.67
C ILE A 129 -11.12 -5.13 2.24
N ASP A 130 -12.27 -4.89 1.62
CA ASP A 130 -12.67 -3.52 1.28
C ASP A 130 -14.18 -3.31 1.47
N ILE A 131 -14.54 -2.08 1.79
CA ILE A 131 -15.92 -1.66 1.98
C ILE A 131 -16.13 -0.29 1.35
N LYS A 132 -17.15 -0.19 0.53
CA LYS A 132 -17.69 1.07 0.01
C LYS A 132 -19.17 1.12 0.35
N GLY A 133 -19.80 2.24 0.23
CA GLY A 133 -21.18 2.52 0.56
C GLY A 133 -22.14 1.32 0.78
N GLY A 134 -23.31 1.54 1.37
CA GLY A 134 -24.36 0.51 1.50
C GLY A 134 -24.04 -0.66 2.42
N ASN A 135 -23.00 -0.55 3.27
CA ASN A 135 -22.60 -1.58 4.24
C ASN A 135 -22.29 -2.97 3.64
N ILE A 136 -21.83 -3.01 2.40
CA ILE A 136 -21.37 -4.26 1.79
C ILE A 136 -19.87 -4.36 1.91
N LEU A 137 -19.44 -5.31 2.73
CA LEU A 137 -18.06 -5.68 2.90
C LEU A 137 -17.69 -6.77 1.90
N VAL A 138 -16.60 -6.57 1.17
CA VAL A 138 -16.00 -7.59 0.30
C VAL A 138 -14.77 -8.15 0.98
N VAL A 139 -14.73 -9.45 1.14
CA VAL A 139 -13.65 -10.18 1.81
C VAL A 139 -12.94 -11.07 0.80
N LYS A 140 -11.65 -10.88 0.64
CA LYS A 140 -10.80 -11.77 -0.13
C LYS A 140 -10.53 -13.04 0.69
N ARG A 141 -10.95 -14.18 0.16
CA ARG A 141 -10.57 -15.51 0.62
C ARG A 141 -9.53 -16.09 -0.33
N ASN A 142 -8.92 -17.22 0.03
CA ASN A 142 -7.95 -17.84 -0.88
C ASN A 142 -8.53 -18.10 -2.27
N ARG A 143 -9.75 -18.62 -2.32
CA ARG A 143 -10.35 -19.07 -3.59
C ARG A 143 -11.64 -18.35 -3.97
N SER A 144 -12.05 -17.32 -3.24
CA SER A 144 -13.29 -16.58 -3.52
C SER A 144 -13.23 -15.14 -3.02
N LEU A 145 -14.08 -14.31 -3.59
CA LEU A 145 -14.51 -13.05 -3.00
C LEU A 145 -15.85 -13.29 -2.33
N GLU A 146 -15.97 -12.94 -1.07
CA GLU A 146 -17.21 -13.06 -0.30
C GLU A 146 -17.81 -11.70 -0.03
N ASN A 147 -19.12 -11.55 -0.21
CA ASN A 147 -19.86 -10.34 0.11
C ASN A 147 -20.66 -10.53 1.40
N TRP A 148 -20.55 -9.56 2.30
CA TRP A 148 -21.18 -9.57 3.61
C TRP A 148 -21.96 -8.29 3.87
N ASP A 149 -23.19 -8.39 4.39
CA ASP A 149 -23.92 -7.25 4.94
C ASP A 149 -23.41 -6.98 6.35
N VAL A 150 -22.81 -5.80 6.56
CA VAL A 150 -22.27 -5.34 7.82
C VAL A 150 -23.06 -4.16 8.41
N SER A 151 -24.33 -3.98 8.01
CA SER A 151 -25.23 -2.98 8.59
C SER A 151 -25.38 -3.15 10.11
N ASN A 152 -25.21 -4.37 10.61
CA ASN A 152 -24.96 -4.67 12.00
C ASN A 152 -23.54 -5.21 12.20
N PRO A 153 -22.56 -4.37 12.57
CA PRO A 153 -21.16 -4.79 12.67
C PRO A 153 -20.91 -5.92 13.68
N SER A 154 -21.78 -6.12 14.68
CA SER A 154 -21.65 -7.22 15.64
C SER A 154 -22.24 -8.54 15.14
N ALA A 155 -23.02 -8.52 14.06
CA ALA A 155 -23.68 -9.70 13.50
C ALA A 155 -23.74 -9.60 11.96
N PRO A 156 -22.61 -9.66 11.27
CA PRO A 156 -22.56 -9.66 9.81
C PRO A 156 -23.32 -10.83 9.21
N THR A 157 -23.91 -10.61 8.03
CA THR A 157 -24.66 -11.64 7.30
C THR A 157 -24.02 -11.91 5.97
N PHE A 158 -23.68 -13.16 5.70
CA PHE A 158 -23.18 -13.60 4.40
C PHE A 158 -24.26 -13.39 3.31
N LEU A 159 -23.87 -12.81 2.18
CA LEU A 159 -24.75 -12.55 1.06
C LEU A 159 -24.49 -13.49 -0.11
N GLY A 160 -23.25 -13.63 -0.53
CA GLY A 160 -22.86 -14.45 -1.66
C GLY A 160 -21.36 -14.43 -1.89
N SER A 161 -20.90 -15.26 -2.81
CA SER A 161 -19.49 -15.34 -3.17
C SER A 161 -19.28 -15.51 -4.67
N PHE A 162 -18.12 -15.10 -5.13
CA PHE A 162 -17.65 -15.30 -6.50
C PHE A 162 -16.36 -16.12 -6.49
N THR A 163 -16.30 -17.14 -7.33
CA THR A 163 -15.11 -17.90 -7.68
C THR A 163 -15.03 -18.00 -9.20
N PRO A 164 -13.95 -17.60 -9.86
CA PRO A 164 -13.79 -17.80 -11.29
C PRO A 164 -13.87 -19.30 -11.63
N PRO A 165 -14.57 -19.69 -12.69
CA PRO A 165 -14.68 -21.12 -13.07
C PRO A 165 -13.32 -21.71 -13.48
N ASP A 166 -12.40 -20.85 -13.94
CA ASP A 166 -11.05 -21.17 -14.39
C ASP A 166 -9.98 -20.74 -13.39
N ILE A 167 -10.31 -20.60 -12.11
CA ILE A 167 -9.34 -20.29 -11.05
C ILE A 167 -8.22 -21.34 -11.02
N HIS A 168 -6.96 -20.89 -10.92
CA HIS A 168 -5.82 -21.79 -10.98
C HIS A 168 -5.92 -22.92 -9.92
N PRO A 169 -5.91 -24.20 -10.33
CA PRO A 169 -6.31 -25.31 -9.47
C PRO A 169 -5.38 -25.54 -8.28
N THR A 170 -4.08 -25.29 -8.45
CA THR A 170 -3.04 -25.61 -7.47
C THR A 170 -2.40 -24.40 -6.80
N ALA A 171 -2.80 -23.17 -7.15
CA ALA A 171 -2.30 -21.98 -6.46
C ALA A 171 -2.77 -21.98 -5.01
N ASN A 172 -1.85 -21.76 -4.06
CA ASN A 172 -2.15 -21.74 -2.63
C ASN A 172 -3.02 -20.55 -2.22
N ALA A 173 -2.81 -19.39 -2.83
CA ALA A 173 -3.56 -18.17 -2.58
C ALA A 173 -3.86 -17.50 -3.93
N PRO A 174 -4.80 -18.06 -4.74
CA PRO A 174 -5.05 -17.53 -6.07
C PRO A 174 -5.61 -16.11 -6.07
N PHE A 175 -6.33 -15.66 -5.04
CA PHE A 175 -6.68 -14.26 -4.86
C PHE A 175 -5.65 -13.52 -4.01
N HIS A 176 -5.34 -12.27 -4.38
CA HIS A 176 -4.48 -11.37 -3.62
C HIS A 176 -5.13 -10.00 -3.44
N GLY A 177 -4.59 -8.92 -4.01
CA GLY A 177 -5.10 -7.56 -3.86
C GLY A 177 -6.59 -7.40 -4.16
N LEU A 178 -7.22 -6.45 -3.49
CA LEU A 178 -8.65 -6.17 -3.63
C LEU A 178 -8.92 -4.67 -3.49
N TRP A 179 -9.73 -4.14 -4.40
CA TRP A 179 -10.29 -2.79 -4.32
C TRP A 179 -11.74 -2.77 -4.74
N VAL A 180 -12.62 -2.20 -3.94
CA VAL A 180 -14.01 -1.94 -4.30
C VAL A 180 -14.12 -0.53 -4.89
N HIS A 181 -14.56 -0.44 -6.12
CA HIS A 181 -14.86 0.81 -6.82
C HIS A 181 -16.37 1.02 -6.89
N GLU A 182 -16.82 2.23 -6.56
CA GLU A 182 -18.23 2.60 -6.65
C GLU A 182 -18.34 3.92 -7.42
N ASP A 183 -19.17 3.91 -8.46
CA ASP A 183 -19.49 5.10 -9.24
C ASP A 183 -20.94 5.06 -9.77
N ARG A 184 -21.27 5.93 -10.73
CA ARG A 184 -22.60 5.98 -11.36
C ARG A 184 -23.04 4.69 -12.07
N ARG A 185 -22.11 3.80 -12.40
CA ARG A 185 -22.37 2.50 -13.05
C ARG A 185 -22.72 1.42 -12.03
N GLY A 186 -22.36 1.63 -10.77
CA GLY A 186 -22.57 0.72 -9.67
C GLY A 186 -21.30 0.40 -8.89
N ARG A 187 -21.27 -0.81 -8.33
CA ARG A 187 -20.16 -1.33 -7.52
C ARG A 187 -19.47 -2.47 -8.22
N PHE A 188 -18.14 -2.39 -8.23
CA PHE A 188 -17.28 -3.38 -8.84
C PHE A 188 -16.13 -3.71 -7.89
N ALA A 189 -15.83 -4.99 -7.75
CA ALA A 189 -14.63 -5.44 -7.05
C ALA A 189 -13.54 -5.75 -8.08
N PHE A 190 -12.44 -5.01 -8.00
CA PHE A 190 -11.21 -5.32 -8.72
C PHE A 190 -10.37 -6.24 -7.84
N ALA A 191 -9.87 -7.33 -8.37
CA ALA A 191 -9.08 -8.28 -7.60
C ALA A 191 -7.95 -8.90 -8.43
N ALA A 192 -6.77 -9.03 -7.84
CA ALA A 192 -5.70 -9.82 -8.39
C ALA A 192 -6.01 -11.30 -8.20
N CYS A 193 -5.95 -12.09 -9.27
CA CYS A 193 -6.29 -13.52 -9.22
C CYS A 193 -5.44 -14.36 -10.17
N ALA A 194 -4.96 -15.51 -9.67
CA ALA A 194 -4.31 -16.53 -10.47
C ALA A 194 -5.36 -17.36 -11.22
N ILE A 195 -5.30 -17.31 -12.54
CA ILE A 195 -6.22 -17.99 -13.46
C ILE A 195 -5.46 -19.05 -14.25
N GLU A 196 -6.09 -20.17 -14.52
CA GLU A 196 -5.48 -21.27 -15.29
C GLU A 196 -5.09 -20.82 -16.70
N GLY A 197 -3.90 -21.19 -17.13
CA GLY A 197 -3.37 -20.84 -18.45
C GLY A 197 -2.65 -19.50 -18.53
N PHE A 198 -2.75 -18.64 -17.52
CA PHE A 198 -1.96 -17.40 -17.40
C PHE A 198 -0.64 -17.67 -16.66
N THR A 199 0.36 -16.86 -16.91
CA THR A 199 1.69 -17.05 -16.29
C THR A 199 1.69 -16.77 -14.80
N ASP A 200 0.81 -15.86 -14.33
CA ASP A 200 0.66 -15.46 -12.93
C ASP A 200 -0.67 -14.71 -12.72
N MET A 201 -0.85 -14.04 -11.58
CA MET A 201 -2.07 -13.29 -11.25
C MET A 201 -2.36 -12.18 -12.25
N ILE A 202 -3.60 -12.11 -12.68
CA ILE A 202 -4.17 -11.09 -13.54
C ILE A 202 -5.19 -10.26 -12.76
N LEU A 203 -5.68 -9.18 -13.35
CA LEU A 203 -6.73 -8.35 -12.76
C LEU A 203 -8.11 -8.83 -13.22
N LEU A 204 -8.98 -9.11 -12.28
CA LEU A 204 -10.41 -9.38 -12.51
C LEU A 204 -11.25 -8.18 -12.11
N CYS A 205 -12.34 -7.93 -12.83
CA CYS A 205 -13.39 -7.01 -12.44
C CYS A 205 -14.70 -7.81 -12.24
N VAL A 206 -15.25 -7.71 -11.04
CA VAL A 206 -16.45 -8.44 -10.62
C VAL A 206 -17.56 -7.44 -10.29
N ASP A 207 -18.69 -7.54 -10.96
CA ASP A 207 -19.91 -6.80 -10.64
C ASP A 207 -20.50 -7.34 -9.33
N ILE A 208 -20.64 -6.45 -8.35
CA ILE A 208 -21.22 -6.71 -7.02
C ILE A 208 -22.47 -5.85 -6.74
N ASN A 209 -23.14 -5.33 -7.79
CA ASN A 209 -24.38 -4.58 -7.64
C ASN A 209 -25.48 -5.43 -6.99
N ASP A 210 -25.57 -6.70 -7.37
CA ASP A 210 -26.27 -7.71 -6.57
C ASP A 210 -25.23 -8.52 -5.78
N PRO A 211 -25.00 -8.20 -4.51
CA PRO A 211 -23.98 -8.89 -3.72
C PRO A 211 -24.31 -10.36 -3.42
N ARG A 212 -25.54 -10.81 -3.72
CA ARG A 212 -25.94 -12.22 -3.61
C ARG A 212 -25.57 -13.03 -4.85
N SER A 213 -25.35 -12.36 -5.99
CA SER A 213 -25.02 -12.99 -7.26
C SER A 213 -23.89 -12.25 -7.99
N PRO A 214 -22.70 -12.12 -7.36
CA PRO A 214 -21.58 -11.43 -7.99
C PRO A 214 -21.14 -12.14 -9.27
N LYS A 215 -20.71 -11.35 -10.28
CA LYS A 215 -20.37 -11.86 -11.62
C LYS A 215 -19.11 -11.19 -12.15
N GLU A 216 -18.22 -11.97 -12.74
CA GLU A 216 -17.12 -11.39 -13.52
C GLU A 216 -17.70 -10.64 -14.73
N VAL A 217 -17.22 -9.42 -14.97
CA VAL A 217 -17.60 -8.60 -16.12
C VAL A 217 -16.45 -8.39 -17.09
N SER A 218 -15.23 -8.41 -16.61
CA SER A 218 -14.03 -8.31 -17.45
C SER A 218 -12.78 -8.75 -16.69
N ARG A 219 -11.70 -8.92 -17.43
CA ARG A 219 -10.36 -9.17 -16.90
C ARG A 219 -9.33 -8.43 -17.74
N PHE A 220 -8.21 -8.12 -17.12
CA PHE A 220 -7.05 -7.55 -17.79
C PHE A 220 -5.79 -8.31 -17.39
N TRP A 221 -4.90 -8.55 -18.35
CA TRP A 221 -3.58 -9.11 -18.14
C TRP A 221 -2.54 -8.34 -18.94
N TYR A 222 -1.32 -8.33 -18.46
CA TYR A 222 -0.23 -7.69 -19.16
C TYR A 222 0.13 -8.51 -20.42
N PRO A 223 0.38 -7.89 -21.58
CA PRO A 223 0.71 -8.58 -22.82
C PRO A 223 1.89 -9.56 -22.63
N GLY A 224 1.72 -10.81 -23.03
CA GLY A 224 2.65 -11.90 -22.80
C GLY A 224 2.30 -12.81 -21.63
N MET A 225 1.26 -12.50 -20.83
CA MET A 225 0.80 -13.36 -19.74
C MET A 225 -0.29 -14.34 -20.16
N GLY A 226 -1.00 -14.06 -21.25
CA GLY A 226 -2.17 -14.83 -21.67
C GLY A 226 -1.84 -16.21 -22.21
N PRO A 227 -2.85 -17.11 -22.29
CA PRO A 227 -2.68 -18.43 -22.85
C PRO A 227 -2.14 -18.40 -24.28
N GLY A 228 -0.97 -19.02 -24.50
CA GLY A 228 -0.31 -19.07 -25.80
C GLY A 228 0.46 -17.78 -26.19
N GLU A 229 0.45 -16.76 -25.33
CA GLU A 229 1.28 -15.57 -25.52
C GLU A 229 2.73 -15.86 -25.12
N THR A 230 3.66 -15.11 -25.73
CA THR A 230 5.08 -15.18 -25.34
C THR A 230 5.40 -13.98 -24.44
N PRO A 231 5.99 -14.20 -23.24
CA PRO A 231 6.42 -13.12 -22.39
C PRO A 231 7.33 -12.12 -23.09
N THR A 232 7.05 -10.83 -22.93
CA THR A 232 7.83 -9.74 -23.52
C THR A 232 8.96 -9.23 -22.62
N TRP A 233 9.09 -9.81 -21.42
CA TRP A 233 10.11 -9.49 -20.41
C TRP A 233 11.17 -10.59 -20.35
N PRO A 234 12.39 -10.30 -19.85
CA PRO A 234 13.45 -11.28 -19.73
C PRO A 234 13.04 -12.47 -18.86
N SER A 235 13.30 -13.68 -19.32
CA SER A 235 13.08 -14.92 -18.53
C SER A 235 14.18 -15.16 -17.48
N THR A 236 15.26 -14.38 -17.53
CA THR A 236 16.38 -14.43 -16.59
C THR A 236 16.48 -13.11 -15.85
N GLY A 237 17.03 -13.13 -14.64
CA GLY A 237 17.29 -11.94 -13.87
C GLY A 237 18.24 -10.97 -14.60
N LEU A 238 18.45 -9.83 -14.00
CA LEU A 238 19.45 -8.85 -14.45
C LEU A 238 20.76 -9.12 -13.68
N PRO A 239 21.64 -10.02 -14.18
CA PRO A 239 22.84 -10.48 -13.45
C PRO A 239 23.78 -9.32 -13.12
N ASP A 240 23.86 -8.32 -14.01
CA ASP A 240 24.67 -7.11 -13.83
C ASP A 240 24.22 -6.26 -12.62
N ARG A 241 23.04 -6.55 -12.10
CA ARG A 241 22.44 -5.86 -10.95
C ARG A 241 22.15 -6.80 -9.77
N GLY A 242 22.47 -8.09 -9.91
CA GLY A 242 22.19 -9.09 -8.89
C GLY A 242 20.70 -9.38 -8.67
N LEU A 243 19.84 -9.04 -9.65
CA LEU A 243 18.40 -9.20 -9.53
C LEU A 243 17.93 -10.54 -10.10
N PRO A 244 16.95 -11.22 -9.47
CA PRO A 244 16.32 -12.42 -10.01
C PRO A 244 15.52 -12.11 -11.29
N ALA A 245 14.96 -13.15 -11.92
CA ALA A 245 14.00 -12.97 -13.00
C ALA A 245 12.81 -12.10 -12.54
N PRO A 246 12.32 -11.17 -13.38
CA PRO A 246 11.21 -10.31 -13.02
C PRO A 246 9.96 -11.11 -12.65
N THR A 247 9.31 -10.73 -11.57
CA THR A 247 7.97 -11.20 -11.21
C THR A 247 6.96 -10.30 -11.89
N VAL A 248 6.17 -10.83 -12.82
CA VAL A 248 5.17 -10.08 -13.58
C VAL A 248 3.79 -10.59 -13.22
N GLN A 249 3.15 -9.91 -12.28
CA GLN A 249 1.82 -10.26 -11.79
C GLN A 249 1.10 -9.02 -11.26
N CYS A 250 -0.21 -8.98 -11.41
CA CYS A 250 -1.05 -8.04 -10.69
C CYS A 250 -0.95 -8.35 -9.20
N HIS A 251 -0.60 -7.35 -8.39
CA HIS A 251 -0.51 -7.52 -6.94
C HIS A 251 -1.66 -6.84 -6.23
N ASP A 252 -1.82 -5.55 -6.49
CA ASP A 252 -2.83 -4.72 -5.87
C ASP A 252 -3.26 -3.59 -6.83
N MET A 253 -4.32 -2.87 -6.49
CA MET A 253 -4.86 -1.80 -7.33
C MET A 253 -5.63 -0.77 -6.52
N THR A 254 -5.71 0.45 -7.06
CA THR A 254 -6.57 1.51 -6.56
C THR A 254 -7.29 2.16 -7.75
N ALA A 255 -8.61 2.31 -7.69
CA ALA A 255 -9.35 2.97 -8.74
C ALA A 255 -9.92 4.32 -8.27
N TYR A 256 -9.89 5.31 -9.17
CA TYR A 256 -10.45 6.64 -8.97
C TYR A 256 -11.03 7.18 -10.28
N GLY A 257 -12.28 7.61 -10.27
CA GLY A 257 -12.98 8.01 -11.49
C GLY A 257 -13.02 6.89 -12.53
N ASP A 258 -12.60 7.18 -13.74
CA ASP A 258 -12.54 6.21 -14.84
C ASP A 258 -11.15 5.58 -15.02
N ARG A 259 -10.32 5.56 -13.96
CA ARG A 259 -8.96 4.96 -13.98
C ARG A 259 -8.77 3.95 -12.87
N CYS A 260 -8.05 2.88 -13.22
CA CYS A 260 -7.51 1.92 -12.25
C CYS A 260 -5.97 1.91 -12.37
N PHE A 261 -5.31 2.12 -11.25
CA PHE A 261 -3.85 2.09 -11.14
C PHE A 261 -3.47 0.78 -10.48
N ALA A 262 -2.96 -0.15 -11.28
CA ALA A 262 -2.64 -1.49 -10.81
C ALA A 262 -1.13 -1.63 -10.56
N ALA A 263 -0.78 -2.03 -9.35
CA ALA A 263 0.58 -2.42 -8.98
C ALA A 263 0.88 -3.79 -9.61
N TRP A 264 1.88 -3.83 -10.48
CA TRP A 264 2.19 -5.01 -11.28
C TRP A 264 3.60 -5.53 -11.02
N ARG A 265 3.96 -5.62 -9.75
CA ARG A 265 5.29 -6.05 -9.26
C ARG A 265 6.43 -5.41 -10.07
N ASP A 266 7.34 -6.19 -10.66
CA ASP A 266 8.50 -5.67 -11.41
C ASP A 266 8.14 -4.94 -12.71
N LYS A 267 6.87 -5.02 -13.15
CA LYS A 267 6.36 -4.17 -14.23
C LYS A 267 5.94 -2.77 -13.76
N GLY A 268 5.95 -2.53 -12.46
CA GLY A 268 5.61 -1.22 -11.90
C GLY A 268 4.12 -0.94 -11.86
N VAL A 269 3.69 0.23 -12.33
CA VAL A 269 2.28 0.63 -12.33
C VAL A 269 1.71 0.56 -13.75
N ILE A 270 0.57 -0.12 -13.88
CA ILE A 270 -0.23 -0.15 -15.10
C ILE A 270 -1.43 0.77 -14.90
N ILE A 271 -1.61 1.72 -15.82
CA ILE A 271 -2.75 2.65 -15.82
C ILE A 271 -3.81 2.08 -16.78
N LEU A 272 -5.00 1.81 -16.25
CA LEU A 272 -6.11 1.27 -17.03
C LEU A 272 -7.23 2.28 -17.15
N ASP A 273 -7.77 2.43 -18.35
CA ASP A 273 -9.08 3.03 -18.58
C ASP A 273 -10.16 2.01 -18.22
N ILE A 274 -10.99 2.36 -17.26
CA ILE A 274 -12.12 1.59 -16.78
C ILE A 274 -13.47 2.27 -17.10
N SER A 275 -13.50 3.25 -18.00
CA SER A 275 -14.72 3.94 -18.42
C SER A 275 -15.73 2.97 -19.04
N ASP A 276 -15.26 1.96 -19.76
CA ASP A 276 -16.00 0.78 -20.13
C ASP A 276 -15.56 -0.40 -19.25
N ILE A 277 -16.33 -0.67 -18.22
CA ILE A 277 -16.02 -1.70 -17.22
C ILE A 277 -15.98 -3.11 -17.81
N THR A 278 -16.57 -3.31 -19.00
CA THR A 278 -16.58 -4.61 -19.70
C THR A 278 -15.37 -4.81 -20.59
N ASN A 279 -14.54 -3.76 -20.78
CA ASN A 279 -13.39 -3.78 -21.70
C ASN A 279 -12.27 -2.89 -21.18
N LEU A 280 -11.54 -3.35 -20.16
CA LEU A 280 -10.44 -2.65 -19.54
C LEU A 280 -9.30 -2.45 -20.55
N LYS A 281 -8.75 -1.24 -20.64
CA LYS A 281 -7.69 -0.91 -21.60
C LYS A 281 -6.50 -0.27 -20.93
N MET A 282 -5.32 -0.76 -21.25
CA MET A 282 -4.09 -0.09 -20.82
C MET A 282 -3.93 1.26 -21.53
N VAL A 283 -3.74 2.31 -20.75
CA VAL A 283 -3.48 3.68 -21.20
C VAL A 283 -1.98 3.97 -21.15
N GLY A 284 -1.32 3.53 -20.10
CA GLY A 284 0.10 3.73 -19.91
C GLY A 284 0.69 2.81 -18.85
N GLU A 285 2.00 2.83 -18.75
CA GLU A 285 2.73 2.04 -17.78
C GLU A 285 3.98 2.76 -17.28
N ILE A 286 4.33 2.51 -16.03
CA ILE A 286 5.66 2.76 -15.49
C ILE A 286 6.31 1.40 -15.29
N ASN A 287 7.29 1.09 -16.11
CA ASN A 287 7.87 -0.23 -16.23
C ASN A 287 9.31 -0.22 -15.69
N TRP A 288 9.51 -0.82 -14.52
CA TRP A 288 10.83 -0.95 -13.92
C TRP A 288 11.70 -2.00 -14.62
N ALA A 289 11.08 -3.06 -15.18
CA ALA A 289 11.78 -4.21 -15.73
C ALA A 289 12.52 -3.92 -17.05
N ASP A 290 12.14 -2.90 -17.81
CA ASP A 290 12.76 -2.58 -19.09
C ASP A 290 14.14 -1.92 -18.94
N GLY A 291 14.57 -1.63 -17.71
CA GLY A 291 15.87 -1.00 -17.47
C GLY A 291 16.02 0.35 -18.17
N ARG A 292 14.91 1.03 -18.43
CA ARG A 292 14.90 2.33 -19.14
C ARG A 292 15.79 3.32 -18.38
N PRO A 293 16.66 4.06 -19.09
CA PRO A 293 17.58 4.99 -18.46
C PRO A 293 16.89 6.12 -17.70
N ASN A 294 15.57 6.30 -17.89
CA ASN A 294 14.77 7.33 -17.25
C ASN A 294 14.15 6.89 -15.91
N PHE A 295 14.34 5.63 -15.51
CA PHE A 295 13.91 5.12 -14.21
C PHE A 295 15.13 4.58 -13.46
N PRO A 296 15.92 5.47 -12.85
CA PRO A 296 17.16 5.08 -12.18
C PRO A 296 16.90 4.34 -10.87
N SER A 297 15.68 4.37 -10.36
CA SER A 297 15.31 3.67 -9.17
C SER A 297 14.93 2.23 -9.50
N LEU A 298 15.69 1.34 -8.99
CA LEU A 298 15.45 -0.09 -8.95
C LEU A 298 15.54 -0.51 -7.50
N PRO A 299 14.92 -1.55 -7.22
CA PRO A 299 14.21 -2.57 -7.95
C PRO A 299 12.70 -2.40 -7.86
N GLY A 300 11.92 -2.89 -8.79
CA GLY A 300 10.49 -3.08 -8.71
C GLY A 300 10.06 -3.92 -7.51
N GLN A 301 9.00 -4.59 -7.58
CA GLN A 301 8.14 -5.20 -6.56
C GLN A 301 7.07 -4.20 -6.13
N THR A 302 6.56 -3.44 -7.10
CA THR A 302 5.47 -2.50 -6.85
C THR A 302 4.32 -3.21 -6.17
N HIS A 303 4.00 -2.74 -4.98
CA HIS A 303 3.05 -3.36 -4.07
C HIS A 303 1.69 -2.69 -4.14
N SER A 304 1.65 -1.39 -3.91
CA SER A 304 0.42 -0.62 -3.85
C SER A 304 0.55 0.73 -4.54
N VAL A 305 -0.58 1.38 -4.81
CA VAL A 305 -0.63 2.70 -5.42
C VAL A 305 -1.60 3.60 -4.66
N GLY A 306 -1.08 4.72 -4.14
CA GLY A 306 -1.86 5.81 -3.59
C GLY A 306 -2.09 6.90 -4.64
N ILE A 307 -3.29 7.45 -4.67
CA ILE A 307 -3.70 8.50 -5.59
C ILE A 307 -3.76 9.82 -4.84
N VAL A 308 -3.01 10.83 -5.29
CA VAL A 308 -3.16 12.19 -4.77
C VAL A 308 -4.47 12.75 -5.32
N VAL A 309 -5.49 12.81 -4.45
CA VAL A 309 -6.84 13.21 -4.84
C VAL A 309 -6.85 14.70 -5.16
N PRO A 310 -7.22 15.10 -6.40
CA PRO A 310 -7.30 16.50 -6.77
C PRO A 310 -8.39 17.23 -5.97
N ARG A 311 -8.09 18.46 -5.53
CA ARG A 311 -9.02 19.26 -4.73
C ARG A 311 -10.29 19.67 -5.47
N ASP A 312 -10.23 19.73 -6.78
CA ASP A 312 -11.35 20.06 -7.68
C ASP A 312 -12.16 18.81 -8.09
N GLY A 313 -11.74 17.61 -7.65
CA GLY A 313 -12.37 16.34 -8.02
C GLY A 313 -12.10 15.91 -9.47
N GLY A 314 -11.15 16.56 -10.14
CA GLY A 314 -10.71 16.21 -11.49
C GLY A 314 -9.89 14.92 -11.56
N PRO A 315 -9.34 14.59 -12.74
CA PRO A 315 -8.41 13.44 -12.86
C PRO A 315 -7.13 13.72 -12.07
N PRO A 316 -6.53 12.70 -11.45
CA PRO A 316 -5.28 12.86 -10.73
C PRO A 316 -4.12 13.14 -11.70
N ASP A 317 -3.17 13.93 -11.27
CA ASP A 317 -1.91 14.19 -11.99
C ASP A 317 -0.69 13.57 -11.29
N THR A 318 -0.89 13.06 -10.09
CA THR A 318 0.18 12.52 -9.24
C THR A 318 -0.29 11.27 -8.51
N ILE A 319 0.53 10.24 -8.54
CA ILE A 319 0.34 9.02 -7.75
C ILE A 319 1.62 8.69 -6.97
N VAL A 320 1.48 7.86 -5.94
CA VAL A 320 2.58 7.34 -5.15
C VAL A 320 2.55 5.82 -5.22
N ALA A 321 3.57 5.21 -5.80
CA ALA A 321 3.72 3.76 -5.86
C ALA A 321 4.68 3.28 -4.77
N THR A 322 4.39 2.16 -4.15
CA THR A 322 5.27 1.56 -3.14
C THR A 322 5.95 0.31 -3.66
N ASP A 323 7.16 0.06 -3.20
CA ASP A 323 7.91 -1.15 -3.49
C ASP A 323 8.11 -1.98 -2.22
N GLU A 324 7.53 -3.17 -2.18
CA GLU A 324 7.69 -4.13 -1.07
C GLU A 324 8.98 -4.95 -1.21
N LEU A 325 10.10 -4.34 -1.57
CA LEU A 325 11.33 -5.09 -1.60
C LEU A 325 11.91 -5.23 -0.19
N GLY A 326 11.68 -6.40 0.40
CA GLY A 326 12.17 -6.74 1.73
C GLY A 326 13.65 -7.12 1.79
N GLN A 327 14.38 -7.09 0.66
CA GLN A 327 15.81 -7.34 0.58
C GLN A 327 16.56 -6.03 0.34
N CYS A 328 17.75 -5.93 0.85
CA CYS A 328 18.58 -4.75 0.65
C CYS A 328 19.16 -4.65 -0.78
N PRO A 329 19.05 -3.49 -1.44
CA PRO A 329 18.47 -2.25 -0.98
C PRO A 329 16.94 -2.34 -0.90
N PHE A 330 16.39 -1.94 0.24
CA PHE A 330 14.94 -2.06 0.49
C PHE A 330 14.13 -1.13 -0.41
N GLY A 331 12.88 -1.53 -0.70
CA GLY A 331 11.92 -0.74 -1.45
C GLY A 331 11.56 0.58 -0.75
N TYR A 332 11.03 1.53 -1.51
CA TYR A 332 10.63 2.87 -1.02
C TYR A 332 9.50 3.42 -1.88
N PRO A 333 8.78 4.46 -1.44
CA PRO A 333 7.71 5.06 -2.24
C PRO A 333 8.28 5.96 -3.35
N HIS A 334 7.69 5.83 -4.53
CA HIS A 334 7.97 6.59 -5.73
C HIS A 334 6.85 7.57 -6.00
N ILE A 335 7.17 8.83 -6.27
CA ILE A 335 6.22 9.87 -6.65
C ILE A 335 6.26 10.02 -8.16
N LEU A 336 5.10 9.85 -8.79
CA LEU A 336 4.96 9.71 -10.23
C LEU A 336 4.06 10.81 -10.78
N ASP A 337 4.52 11.49 -11.84
CA ASP A 337 3.72 12.40 -12.65
C ASP A 337 2.96 11.59 -13.71
N ILE A 338 1.64 11.68 -13.67
CA ILE A 338 0.72 11.04 -14.61
C ILE A 338 -0.15 12.07 -15.34
N SER A 339 0.27 13.33 -15.36
CA SER A 339 -0.45 14.39 -16.12
C SER A 339 -0.57 14.05 -17.62
N ASP A 340 0.34 13.26 -18.15
CA ASP A 340 0.20 12.55 -19.41
C ASP A 340 0.22 11.05 -19.11
N GLU A 341 -0.96 10.45 -18.98
CA GLU A 341 -1.13 9.04 -18.62
C GLU A 341 -0.45 8.07 -19.61
N THR A 342 -0.25 8.52 -20.86
CA THR A 342 0.42 7.70 -21.89
C THR A 342 1.94 7.74 -21.77
N LEU A 343 2.48 8.68 -21.00
CA LEU A 343 3.90 8.86 -20.76
C LEU A 343 4.18 9.22 -19.28
N PRO A 344 3.78 8.37 -18.34
CA PRO A 344 3.99 8.63 -16.93
C PRO A 344 5.48 8.69 -16.59
N ARG A 345 5.85 9.44 -15.54
CA ARG A 345 7.26 9.69 -15.17
C ARG A 345 7.45 9.66 -13.68
N GLU A 346 8.54 9.05 -13.23
CA GLU A 346 9.00 9.25 -11.86
C GLU A 346 9.54 10.68 -11.69
N ILE A 347 9.00 11.40 -10.71
CA ILE A 347 9.46 12.76 -10.34
C ILE A 347 10.50 12.66 -9.25
N SER A 348 10.23 11.88 -8.22
CA SER A 348 11.05 11.74 -7.02
C SER A 348 10.65 10.49 -6.25
N GLY A 349 11.27 10.26 -5.12
CA GLY A 349 10.89 9.23 -4.17
C GLY A 349 11.43 9.60 -2.79
N PHE A 350 10.92 8.94 -1.76
CA PHE A 350 11.36 9.14 -0.40
C PHE A 350 12.09 7.90 0.11
N LYS A 351 13.28 8.08 0.66
CA LYS A 351 14.13 6.99 1.16
C LYS A 351 14.48 7.20 2.63
N LEU A 352 14.38 6.14 3.40
CA LEU A 352 15.02 6.06 4.70
C LEU A 352 16.52 5.79 4.52
N PRO A 353 17.38 6.11 5.50
CA PRO A 353 18.81 5.84 5.41
C PRO A 353 19.13 4.38 5.05
N LEU A 354 18.34 3.43 5.53
CA LEU A 354 18.50 1.99 5.21
C LEU A 354 18.13 1.59 3.79
N ASN A 355 17.39 2.43 3.05
CA ASN A 355 17.10 2.19 1.63
C ASN A 355 18.29 2.55 0.72
N LEU A 356 19.34 3.16 1.26
CA LEU A 356 20.51 3.54 0.50
C LEU A 356 21.45 2.35 0.35
N HIS A 357 21.94 2.16 -0.89
CA HIS A 357 22.93 1.12 -1.19
C HIS A 357 24.15 1.26 -0.29
N GLY A 358 24.58 0.20 0.36
CA GLY A 358 25.69 0.18 1.28
C GLY A 358 25.31 0.40 2.77
N ASN A 359 24.09 0.83 3.06
CA ASN A 359 23.60 1.00 4.44
C ASN A 359 22.85 -0.23 4.96
N CYS A 360 22.91 -1.33 4.23
CA CYS A 360 22.27 -2.57 4.66
C CYS A 360 22.94 -3.11 5.93
N PRO A 361 22.17 -3.37 7.00
CA PRO A 361 22.76 -3.83 8.24
C PRO A 361 23.33 -5.25 8.06
N PRO A 362 24.67 -5.43 8.19
CA PRO A 362 25.31 -6.72 8.00
C PRO A 362 24.98 -7.71 9.14
N ASP A 363 24.52 -7.19 10.27
CA ASP A 363 24.22 -7.91 11.50
C ASP A 363 22.78 -8.42 11.60
N ARG A 364 21.95 -8.08 10.62
CA ARG A 364 20.51 -8.45 10.61
C ARG A 364 20.06 -8.96 9.25
N PRO A 365 20.56 -10.09 8.78
CA PRO A 365 20.03 -10.75 7.59
C PRO A 365 18.57 -11.14 7.84
N GLY A 366 17.69 -10.79 6.90
CA GLY A 366 16.26 -11.07 6.99
C GLY A 366 15.40 -9.93 7.59
N ARG A 367 16.00 -8.78 7.95
CA ARG A 367 15.22 -7.58 8.26
C ARG A 367 14.48 -7.09 7.03
N ARG A 368 13.19 -6.78 7.20
CA ARG A 368 12.34 -6.23 6.15
C ARG A 368 12.12 -4.75 6.44
N MET A 369 12.42 -3.88 5.47
CA MET A 369 12.30 -2.43 5.59
C MET A 369 11.74 -1.82 4.31
N GLY A 370 11.11 -2.61 3.48
CA GLY A 370 10.36 -2.13 2.31
C GLY A 370 9.15 -1.33 2.75
N VAL A 371 8.67 -0.45 1.89
CA VAL A 371 7.37 0.17 2.11
C VAL A 371 6.29 -0.79 1.62
N HIS A 372 5.41 -1.21 2.56
CA HIS A 372 4.32 -2.12 2.23
C HIS A 372 3.18 -1.32 1.58
N ASP A 373 2.49 -0.49 2.32
CA ASP A 373 1.37 0.27 1.81
C ASP A 373 1.49 1.77 2.03
N VAL A 374 0.78 2.49 1.18
CA VAL A 374 0.53 3.92 1.27
C VAL A 374 -0.98 4.15 1.33
N GLU A 375 -1.40 5.26 1.97
CA GLU A 375 -2.79 5.69 1.93
C GLU A 375 -3.31 5.67 0.49
N ARG A 376 -4.38 4.94 0.22
CA ARG A 376 -4.88 4.70 -1.14
C ARG A 376 -5.47 5.95 -1.80
N LEU A 377 -6.14 6.82 -1.04
CA LEU A 377 -6.70 8.08 -1.50
C LEU A 377 -6.14 9.21 -0.65
N ILE A 378 -5.00 9.75 -1.10
CA ILE A 378 -4.23 10.76 -0.38
C ILE A 378 -4.95 12.10 -0.48
N LYS A 379 -5.50 12.57 0.63
CA LYS A 379 -6.16 13.86 0.74
C LYS A 379 -5.22 14.91 1.32
N GLY A 380 -4.79 15.86 0.52
CA GLY A 380 -3.87 16.92 0.94
C GLY A 380 -2.42 16.66 0.55
N ASN A 381 -1.48 17.11 1.37
CA ASN A 381 -0.06 17.12 1.01
C ASN A 381 0.79 16.15 1.85
N ILE A 382 0.21 15.44 2.80
CA ILE A 382 0.96 14.46 3.61
C ILE A 382 0.52 13.07 3.16
N VAL A 383 1.47 12.30 2.68
CA VAL A 383 1.33 10.88 2.36
C VAL A 383 1.66 10.08 3.61
N TRP A 384 0.72 9.27 4.07
CA TRP A 384 0.97 8.32 5.13
C TRP A 384 1.31 6.95 4.54
N SER A 385 2.32 6.32 5.10
CA SER A 385 2.84 5.04 4.59
C SER A 385 3.24 4.10 5.72
N ALA A 386 3.10 2.81 5.47
CA ALA A 386 3.49 1.72 6.34
C ALA A 386 4.78 1.07 5.79
N TRP A 387 5.81 0.97 6.62
CA TRP A 387 7.16 0.54 6.24
C TRP A 387 7.56 -0.70 7.02
N GLU A 388 6.91 -1.79 6.81
CA GLU A 388 7.27 -3.03 7.48
C GLU A 388 7.89 -2.78 8.89
N GLU A 389 9.11 -3.21 9.17
CA GLU A 389 9.82 -2.94 10.43
C GLU A 389 10.20 -1.45 10.64
N GLY A 390 10.01 -0.59 9.64
CA GLY A 390 10.25 0.85 9.72
C GLY A 390 9.10 1.63 10.35
N GLY A 391 7.93 1.01 10.56
CA GLY A 391 6.77 1.65 11.16
C GLY A 391 6.00 2.56 10.21
N PHE A 392 5.35 3.59 10.77
CA PHE A 392 4.46 4.50 10.04
C PHE A 392 5.14 5.85 9.81
N TRP A 393 5.03 6.38 8.59
CA TRP A 393 5.65 7.64 8.20
C TRP A 393 4.68 8.58 7.54
N GLY A 394 4.75 9.87 7.91
CA GLY A 394 4.12 10.98 7.20
C GLY A 394 5.15 11.73 6.36
N ILE A 395 4.89 11.82 5.06
CA ILE A 395 5.79 12.42 4.06
C ILE A 395 5.06 13.61 3.44
N ASP A 396 5.59 14.82 3.61
CA ASP A 396 5.08 16.03 2.98
C ASP A 396 5.54 16.07 1.52
N ILE A 397 4.58 16.10 0.62
CA ILE A 397 4.74 16.20 -0.83
C ILE A 397 4.22 17.53 -1.39
N SER A 398 4.15 18.58 -0.57
CA SER A 398 3.78 19.94 -1.05
C SER A 398 4.65 20.38 -2.21
N ASP A 399 5.91 19.97 -2.21
CA ASP A 399 6.80 19.99 -3.36
C ASP A 399 7.13 18.54 -3.74
N VAL A 400 6.49 18.05 -4.80
CA VAL A 400 6.63 16.67 -5.28
C VAL A 400 8.05 16.33 -5.73
N HIS A 401 8.91 17.33 -5.99
CA HIS A 401 10.32 17.13 -6.34
C HIS A 401 11.22 16.93 -5.11
N TYR A 402 10.77 17.41 -3.94
CA TYR A 402 11.53 17.41 -2.68
C TYR A 402 10.67 16.90 -1.51
N PRO A 403 10.23 15.63 -1.55
CA PRO A 403 9.44 15.06 -0.46
C PRO A 403 10.23 15.06 0.84
N LYS A 404 9.58 15.39 1.97
CA LYS A 404 10.19 15.49 3.28
C LYS A 404 9.38 14.69 4.30
N TRP A 405 10.06 13.96 5.18
CA TRP A 405 9.36 13.40 6.31
C TRP A 405 8.92 14.51 7.28
N VAL A 406 7.74 14.35 7.84
CA VAL A 406 7.19 15.29 8.82
C VAL A 406 6.77 14.61 10.11
N ALA A 407 6.61 13.30 10.08
CA ALA A 407 6.20 12.52 11.24
C ALA A 407 6.61 11.06 11.07
N TYR A 408 6.87 10.38 12.18
CA TYR A 408 7.03 8.92 12.19
C TYR A 408 6.66 8.30 13.54
N TYR A 409 6.31 7.04 13.50
CA TYR A 409 6.16 6.16 14.65
C TYR A 409 6.65 4.76 14.31
N VAL A 410 7.64 4.27 15.04
CA VAL A 410 8.13 2.90 14.93
C VAL A 410 7.64 2.12 16.15
N PRO A 411 6.69 1.19 15.99
CA PRO A 411 6.14 0.45 17.13
C PRO A 411 7.23 -0.26 17.95
N PRO A 412 7.09 -0.33 19.28
CA PRO A 412 8.03 -1.07 20.13
C PRO A 412 7.85 -2.58 19.95
N VAL A 413 8.94 -3.33 20.12
CA VAL A 413 8.92 -4.81 20.09
C VAL A 413 8.36 -5.35 21.40
N ARG A 414 7.47 -6.34 21.33
CA ARG A 414 6.96 -7.06 22.50
C ARG A 414 7.96 -8.12 22.95
N SER A 415 7.91 -8.47 24.23
CA SER A 415 8.81 -9.47 24.83
C SER A 415 8.52 -10.89 24.33
N ASP A 416 7.26 -11.17 23.97
CA ASP A 416 6.80 -12.45 23.44
C ASP A 416 6.95 -12.60 21.92
N SER A 417 7.46 -11.56 21.24
CA SER A 417 7.73 -11.61 19.80
C SER A 417 8.76 -12.70 19.49
N PRO A 418 8.53 -13.52 18.45
CA PRO A 418 9.53 -14.49 18.00
C PRO A 418 10.88 -13.83 17.75
N ALA A 419 11.99 -14.53 17.98
CA ALA A 419 13.35 -13.96 17.88
C ALA A 419 13.70 -13.38 16.50
N ASN A 420 12.99 -13.77 15.47
CA ASN A 420 13.09 -13.31 14.08
C ASN A 420 12.04 -12.24 13.72
N SER A 421 11.07 -11.99 14.57
CA SER A 421 10.01 -10.99 14.43
C SER A 421 10.38 -9.83 15.33
N ARG A 422 10.70 -8.67 14.78
CA ARG A 422 11.48 -7.67 15.52
C ARG A 422 10.79 -6.33 15.74
N SER A 423 9.61 -6.14 15.18
CA SER A 423 8.72 -5.02 15.47
C SER A 423 7.36 -5.34 14.92
N GLY A 424 6.35 -4.58 15.29
CA GLY A 424 5.10 -4.61 14.57
C GLY A 424 5.35 -4.27 13.11
N HIS A 425 5.34 -5.29 12.27
CA HIS A 425 5.41 -5.16 10.81
C HIS A 425 4.23 -4.29 10.36
N ALA A 426 4.49 -3.00 10.10
CA ALA A 426 3.47 -2.09 9.65
C ALA A 426 3.05 -2.46 8.22
N ASP A 427 1.77 -2.77 8.04
CA ASP A 427 1.24 -3.24 6.76
C ASP A 427 0.47 -2.16 6.02
N ASP A 428 -0.56 -1.60 6.63
CA ASP A 428 -1.46 -0.67 5.96
C ASP A 428 -1.72 0.58 6.82
N VAL A 429 -2.15 1.65 6.18
CA VAL A 429 -2.48 2.92 6.81
C VAL A 429 -3.75 3.50 6.20
N PHE A 430 -4.64 4.02 7.05
CA PHE A 430 -5.90 4.63 6.64
C PHE A 430 -6.11 5.95 7.36
N VAL A 431 -6.39 7.02 6.61
CA VAL A 431 -6.58 8.37 7.14
C VAL A 431 -8.03 8.79 7.04
N MET A 432 -8.61 9.19 8.18
CA MET A 432 -9.98 9.68 8.26
C MET A 432 -10.04 11.18 7.95
N ASP A 433 -11.20 11.67 7.51
CA ASP A 433 -11.42 13.09 7.23
C ASP A 433 -11.22 14.00 8.45
N ASP A 434 -11.35 13.47 9.68
CA ASP A 434 -11.07 14.21 10.93
C ASP A 434 -9.58 14.23 11.32
N GLY A 435 -8.71 13.67 10.48
CA GLY A 435 -7.27 13.59 10.69
C GLY A 435 -6.85 12.45 11.64
N THR A 436 -7.75 11.55 12.03
CA THR A 436 -7.37 10.32 12.71
C THR A 436 -6.71 9.37 11.71
N ILE A 437 -5.56 8.85 12.09
CA ILE A 437 -4.76 7.93 11.30
C ILE A 437 -4.85 6.56 11.98
N PHE A 438 -5.28 5.56 11.24
CA PHE A 438 -5.18 4.18 11.69
C PHE A 438 -4.04 3.49 10.95
N GLY A 439 -3.37 2.58 11.64
CA GLY A 439 -2.29 1.76 11.07
C GLY A 439 -2.43 0.33 11.54
N SER A 440 -2.21 -0.63 10.65
CA SER A 440 -2.21 -2.05 10.98
C SER A 440 -0.80 -2.59 11.10
N SER A 441 -0.68 -3.65 11.89
CA SER A 441 0.54 -4.43 12.02
C SER A 441 0.22 -5.91 11.94
N SER A 442 0.99 -6.66 11.14
CA SER A 442 0.73 -8.08 10.89
C SER A 442 1.68 -9.03 11.60
N ASP A 443 2.64 -8.52 12.33
CA ASP A 443 3.66 -9.38 12.93
C ASP A 443 3.16 -10.09 14.20
N GLN A 444 3.60 -11.34 14.35
CA GLN A 444 3.28 -12.17 15.51
C GLN A 444 3.93 -11.56 16.77
N GLY A 445 3.09 -11.16 17.73
CA GLY A 445 3.54 -10.63 19.01
C GLY A 445 3.64 -9.10 19.08
N ALA A 446 3.44 -8.37 17.99
CA ALA A 446 3.32 -6.91 18.00
C ALA A 446 2.27 -6.40 17.01
N GLY A 447 1.48 -7.33 16.46
CA GLY A 447 0.39 -7.04 15.54
C GLY A 447 -0.77 -6.32 16.19
N GLY A 448 -1.71 -5.86 15.37
CA GLY A 448 -2.91 -5.19 15.84
C GLY A 448 -3.25 -3.92 15.08
N LEU A 449 -4.08 -3.10 15.71
CA LEU A 449 -4.56 -1.85 15.14
C LEU A 449 -4.16 -0.66 16.02
N TRP A 450 -3.48 0.29 15.41
CA TRP A 450 -3.07 1.56 16.01
C TRP A 450 -4.01 2.67 15.62
N ALA A 451 -4.30 3.58 16.54
CA ALA A 451 -4.96 4.85 16.27
C ALA A 451 -4.03 5.99 16.65
N MET A 452 -3.81 6.91 15.72
CA MET A 452 -2.79 7.96 15.77
C MET A 452 -3.37 9.29 15.29
N ARG A 453 -2.66 10.36 15.58
CA ARG A 453 -2.91 11.70 15.02
C ARG A 453 -1.62 12.44 14.78
N PHE A 454 -1.53 13.19 13.68
CA PHE A 454 -0.44 14.12 13.47
C PHE A 454 -0.45 15.21 14.55
N ALA A 455 0.67 15.38 15.26
CA ALA A 455 0.80 16.30 16.40
C ALA A 455 2.17 16.99 16.36
N ARG A 456 2.27 18.08 15.60
CA ARG A 456 3.51 18.82 15.40
C ARG A 456 4.16 19.21 16.72
N GLY A 457 5.48 19.03 16.83
CA GLY A 457 6.28 19.36 18.01
C GLY A 457 6.25 18.28 19.10
N LEU A 458 5.56 17.17 18.91
CA LEU A 458 5.62 16.04 19.83
C LEU A 458 6.83 15.17 19.48
N ARG A 459 7.68 14.89 20.47
CA ARG A 459 8.79 13.95 20.37
C ARG A 459 8.84 13.07 21.62
N GLY A 460 9.16 11.80 21.45
CA GLY A 460 9.20 10.90 22.59
C GLY A 460 9.59 9.48 22.24
N THR A 461 9.41 8.62 23.23
CA THR A 461 9.51 7.18 23.10
C THR A 461 8.23 6.50 23.56
N VAL A 462 7.93 5.37 22.95
CA VAL A 462 6.79 4.50 23.24
C VAL A 462 7.34 3.17 23.73
N ALA A 463 6.82 2.66 24.83
CA ALA A 463 7.18 1.36 25.35
C ALA A 463 5.89 0.62 25.76
N TRP A 464 5.94 -0.69 25.80
CA TRP A 464 4.85 -1.47 26.35
C TRP A 464 4.71 -1.22 27.86
N ASN A 465 3.48 -1.25 28.37
CA ASN A 465 3.22 -1.35 29.81
C ASN A 465 3.68 -2.74 30.34
N ALA A 466 3.63 -2.94 31.65
CA ALA A 466 4.21 -4.13 32.27
C ALA A 466 3.56 -5.47 31.85
N ASP A 467 2.30 -5.44 31.42
CA ASP A 467 1.54 -6.60 30.94
C ASP A 467 1.42 -6.64 29.40
N GLU A 468 2.05 -5.69 28.70
CA GLU A 468 2.09 -5.56 27.24
C GLU A 468 0.71 -5.49 26.56
N THR A 469 -0.29 -5.00 27.28
CA THR A 469 -1.67 -4.82 26.77
C THR A 469 -1.92 -3.43 26.21
N ASP A 470 -1.06 -2.44 26.56
CA ASP A 470 -1.16 -1.05 26.12
C ASP A 470 0.24 -0.42 26.10
N VAL A 471 0.35 0.77 25.56
CA VAL A 471 1.63 1.48 25.45
C VAL A 471 1.71 2.71 26.36
N ILE A 472 2.91 2.97 26.85
CA ILE A 472 3.27 4.15 27.62
C ILE A 472 4.08 5.08 26.72
N VAL A 473 3.61 6.31 26.54
CA VAL A 473 4.32 7.34 25.78
C VAL A 473 5.08 8.24 26.76
N THR A 474 6.42 8.21 26.67
CA THR A 474 7.30 9.12 27.40
C THR A 474 7.70 10.27 26.49
N ARG A 475 7.26 11.48 26.79
CA ARG A 475 7.61 12.68 26.02
C ARG A 475 9.03 13.12 26.35
N ILE A 476 9.78 13.44 25.30
CA ILE A 476 11.08 14.10 25.41
C ILE A 476 10.83 15.58 25.13
N SER A 477 11.12 16.45 26.08
CA SER A 477 10.91 17.90 25.99
C SER A 477 11.90 18.55 25.02
#